data_87afe6c0633d8e161b4a1bb3a350dbff
#
_entry.id   87afe6c0633d8e161b4a1bb3a350dbff
#
_cell.length_a   1.000
_cell.length_b   1.000
_cell.length_c   1.000
_cell.angle_alpha   90.00
_cell.angle_beta   90.00
_cell.angle_gamma   90.00
#
_symmetry.space_group_name_H-M   'P 1'
#
loop_
_entity.id
_entity.type
_entity.pdbx_description
1 polymer ?
#
loop_
_entity_poly.entity_id
_entity_poly.type
_entity_poly.pdbx_seq_one_letter_code
_entity_poly.pdbx_strand_id
1 'polypeptide(L)'
;MKEQNNTNIGFEKQIWDAACVLWGHIPAAEYRKVIVGLIFLRYISSAFKKRYEELVAEGDGFEDDRDAYVEDNIFYVPEEARWDKIAACAHTPEIGTVIDEAMRAIEKENISLKNVLPKNYASPDLDKRVLGDVVDLFTNMNMGNTKESKDLLGKTYQYCIKEFAAYEGVKGGEFYTPESIVKTIVAILKPYDNCRVYDPCCGSGGMFVQSADFIEAHRGNRDSISVYGQESNADTWKMAKMNMAIRGIDANFGSYQADTFFNDLHPTLKADFIMANPPFNLSNWGQDKLKDDKRWKYGTPPAGNANYAWIQHMIYHLAPNGKIGLVLANGALSSQSSGEGEIRKNIIQDDLVEGIVALPTQLFYSVTIPVTLWFISKNKKQKGKTLFIDARKMGHMVDRKHRDFADEDIQKLADTFEAFQNGTLEDVKGFCRVSDLQEIEKQDFILTPGRYVGIEEVEDDGEPFEEKMSRLTSELSDMFVKSHELEEEIRKKLGAIGYEI
;
A
#
# COMPACT_ATOMS: atom_id res chain seq x y z
N MET A 1 0.95 18.48 24.83
CA MET A 1 0.67 18.04 23.46
C MET A 1 0.47 16.52 23.39
N LYS A 2 -0.41 15.95 24.20
CA LYS A 2 -0.71 14.49 24.21
C LYS A 2 -2.20 14.16 24.13
N GLU A 3 -3.07 15.13 23.88
CA GLU A 3 -4.53 14.93 23.88
C GLU A 3 -5.23 15.04 22.51
N GLN A 4 -4.51 15.37 21.42
CA GLN A 4 -5.16 15.54 20.10
C GLN A 4 -5.20 14.28 19.23
N ASN A 5 -4.49 13.19 19.57
CA ASN A 5 -4.45 11.97 18.74
C ASN A 5 -5.50 10.91 19.12
N ASN A 6 -6.23 11.05 20.23
CA ASN A 6 -7.18 10.01 20.67
C ASN A 6 -8.63 10.18 20.19
N THR A 7 -8.98 11.31 19.60
CA THR A 7 -10.36 11.57 19.12
C THR A 7 -10.62 11.02 17.71
N ASN A 8 -9.60 10.86 16.87
CA ASN A 8 -9.76 10.40 15.48
C ASN A 8 -9.84 8.87 15.33
N ILE A 9 -9.13 8.11 16.19
CA ILE A 9 -9.17 6.63 16.17
C ILE A 9 -10.58 6.09 16.51
N GLY A 10 -11.41 6.85 17.20
CA GLY A 10 -12.79 6.46 17.53
C GLY A 10 -13.74 6.43 16.33
N PHE A 11 -13.56 7.33 15.37
CA PHE A 11 -14.46 7.47 14.22
C PHE A 11 -14.20 6.38 13.16
N GLU A 12 -12.96 6.16 12.80
CA GLU A 12 -12.54 5.12 11.85
C GLU A 12 -12.96 3.74 12.34
N LYS A 13 -12.79 3.48 13.64
CA LYS A 13 -13.24 2.25 14.28
C LYS A 13 -14.76 2.12 14.29
N GLN A 14 -15.52 3.18 14.53
CA GLN A 14 -16.99 3.15 14.50
C GLN A 14 -17.51 2.76 13.12
N ILE A 15 -16.90 3.28 12.04
CA ILE A 15 -17.24 2.90 10.66
C ILE A 15 -16.93 1.43 10.41
N TRP A 16 -15.78 0.95 10.89
CA TRP A 16 -15.43 -0.45 10.78
C TRP A 16 -16.36 -1.36 11.59
N ASP A 17 -16.69 -0.99 12.81
CA ASP A 17 -17.62 -1.74 13.66
C ASP A 17 -19.02 -1.77 13.02
N ALA A 18 -19.45 -0.65 12.40
CA ALA A 18 -20.68 -0.59 11.60
C ALA A 18 -20.59 -1.51 10.37
N ALA A 19 -19.45 -1.48 9.73
CA ALA A 19 -19.18 -2.37 8.63
C ALA A 19 -19.23 -3.85 9.07
N CYS A 20 -18.78 -4.20 10.24
CA CYS A 20 -18.84 -5.57 10.79
C CYS A 20 -20.28 -6.09 11.03
N VAL A 21 -21.28 -5.25 11.06
CA VAL A 21 -22.71 -5.67 11.16
C VAL A 21 -23.15 -6.47 9.93
N LEU A 22 -22.60 -6.18 8.75
CA LEU A 22 -22.85 -6.97 7.53
C LEU A 22 -22.09 -8.31 7.49
N TRP A 23 -21.16 -8.50 8.42
CA TRP A 23 -20.27 -9.64 8.47
C TRP A 23 -21.03 -10.95 8.71
N GLY A 24 -20.68 -11.97 7.95
CA GLY A 24 -21.31 -13.29 8.07
C GLY A 24 -22.53 -13.51 7.19
N HIS A 25 -23.06 -12.46 6.55
CA HIS A 25 -24.23 -12.55 5.68
C HIS A 25 -23.88 -12.63 4.19
N ILE A 26 -22.71 -12.13 3.79
CA ILE A 26 -22.23 -12.15 2.39
C ILE A 26 -20.72 -12.42 2.34
N PRO A 27 -20.18 -12.94 1.20
CA PRO A 27 -18.74 -13.14 1.02
C PRO A 27 -17.92 -11.86 1.24
N ALA A 28 -16.72 -11.99 1.82
CA ALA A 28 -15.88 -10.86 2.18
C ALA A 28 -15.60 -9.86 1.03
N ALA A 29 -15.39 -10.39 -0.18
CA ALA A 29 -15.15 -9.55 -1.36
C ALA A 29 -16.37 -8.69 -1.77
N GLU A 30 -17.59 -9.21 -1.63
CA GLU A 30 -18.83 -8.48 -1.93
C GLU A 30 -19.13 -7.45 -0.83
N TYR A 31 -18.92 -7.82 0.42
CA TYR A 31 -19.06 -6.96 1.58
C TYR A 31 -18.17 -5.70 1.48
N ARG A 32 -16.89 -5.87 1.10
CA ARG A 32 -15.97 -4.75 0.87
C ARG A 32 -16.53 -3.75 -0.14
N LYS A 33 -17.07 -4.22 -1.28
CA LYS A 33 -17.66 -3.36 -2.31
C LYS A 33 -18.82 -2.52 -1.77
N VAL A 34 -19.70 -3.16 -0.99
CA VAL A 34 -20.86 -2.50 -0.38
C VAL A 34 -20.42 -1.36 0.54
N ILE A 35 -19.49 -1.64 1.47
CA ILE A 35 -19.08 -0.67 2.48
C ILE A 35 -18.26 0.47 1.85
N VAL A 36 -17.27 0.13 1.04
CA VAL A 36 -16.41 1.12 0.37
C VAL A 36 -17.24 2.04 -0.53
N GLY A 37 -18.22 1.47 -1.25
CA GLY A 37 -19.13 2.25 -2.08
C GLY A 37 -20.05 3.18 -1.28
N LEU A 38 -20.58 2.74 -0.13
CA LEU A 38 -21.40 3.59 0.75
C LEU A 38 -20.60 4.73 1.39
N ILE A 39 -19.37 4.45 1.83
CA ILE A 39 -18.45 5.48 2.32
C ILE A 39 -18.23 6.53 1.24
N PHE A 40 -17.95 6.09 0.02
CA PHE A 40 -17.74 6.99 -1.11
C PHE A 40 -19.00 7.83 -1.41
N LEU A 41 -20.16 7.20 -1.50
CA LEU A 41 -21.45 7.87 -1.76
C LEU A 41 -21.78 8.91 -0.69
N ARG A 42 -21.61 8.56 0.58
CA ARG A 42 -21.82 9.47 1.71
C ARG A 42 -20.90 10.69 1.63
N TYR A 43 -19.67 10.47 1.23
CA TYR A 43 -18.68 11.54 1.06
C TYR A 43 -19.07 12.52 -0.04
N ILE A 44 -19.24 12.02 -1.26
CA ILE A 44 -19.51 12.91 -2.40
C ILE A 44 -20.82 13.68 -2.18
N SER A 45 -21.83 13.03 -1.56
CA SER A 45 -23.09 13.68 -1.23
C SER A 45 -22.91 14.78 -0.18
N SER A 46 -22.04 14.59 0.81
CA SER A 46 -21.74 15.61 1.82
C SER A 46 -20.96 16.79 1.24
N ALA A 47 -19.95 16.51 0.41
CA ALA A 47 -19.14 17.54 -0.25
C ALA A 47 -20.03 18.39 -1.20
N PHE A 48 -20.87 17.71 -2.00
CA PHE A 48 -21.84 18.36 -2.88
C PHE A 48 -22.82 19.24 -2.10
N LYS A 49 -23.46 18.71 -1.03
CA LYS A 49 -24.43 19.43 -0.22
C LYS A 49 -23.85 20.74 0.35
N LYS A 50 -22.63 20.67 0.86
CA LYS A 50 -21.93 21.85 1.38
C LYS A 50 -21.74 22.92 0.30
N ARG A 51 -21.22 22.53 -0.88
CA ARG A 51 -21.01 23.49 -1.98
C ARG A 51 -22.34 24.03 -2.51
N TYR A 52 -23.37 23.19 -2.60
CA TYR A 52 -24.73 23.60 -2.96
C TYR A 52 -25.26 24.70 -2.01
N GLU A 53 -25.13 24.50 -0.71
CA GLU A 53 -25.53 25.49 0.29
C GLU A 53 -24.74 26.81 0.19
N GLU A 54 -23.43 26.73 -0.13
CA GLU A 54 -22.58 27.91 -0.40
C GLU A 54 -23.08 28.67 -1.64
N LEU A 55 -23.30 27.97 -2.77
CA LEU A 55 -23.79 28.58 -4.01
C LEU A 55 -25.19 29.21 -3.84
N VAL A 56 -26.08 28.55 -3.13
CA VAL A 56 -27.39 29.13 -2.78
C VAL A 56 -27.23 30.41 -1.93
N ALA A 57 -26.28 30.44 -1.01
CA ALA A 57 -26.02 31.62 -0.18
C ALA A 57 -25.36 32.77 -0.97
N GLU A 58 -24.56 32.46 -1.99
CA GLU A 58 -24.00 33.43 -2.94
C GLU A 58 -25.08 34.09 -3.77
N GLY A 59 -26.15 33.37 -4.11
CA GLY A 59 -27.37 33.91 -4.74
C GLY A 59 -27.23 34.19 -6.23
N ASP A 60 -26.20 33.69 -6.89
CA ASP A 60 -25.91 33.92 -8.32
C ASP A 60 -26.64 32.93 -9.24
N GLY A 61 -27.34 31.93 -8.70
CA GLY A 61 -28.14 30.95 -9.44
C GLY A 61 -27.32 29.82 -10.10
N PHE A 62 -26.09 29.56 -9.62
CA PHE A 62 -25.21 28.51 -10.13
C PHE A 62 -25.31 27.18 -9.35
N GLU A 63 -26.22 27.06 -8.39
CA GLU A 63 -26.38 25.85 -7.57
C GLU A 63 -26.77 24.61 -8.35
N ASP A 64 -27.37 24.75 -9.53
CA ASP A 64 -27.71 23.64 -10.43
C ASP A 64 -26.74 23.54 -11.62
N ASP A 65 -25.73 24.40 -11.70
CA ASP A 65 -24.71 24.34 -12.75
C ASP A 65 -23.59 23.36 -12.36
N ARG A 66 -23.45 22.29 -13.14
CA ARG A 66 -22.43 21.26 -12.93
C ARG A 66 -21.02 21.81 -12.91
N ASP A 67 -20.71 22.78 -13.75
CA ASP A 67 -19.36 23.31 -13.91
C ASP A 67 -18.90 24.04 -12.64
N ALA A 68 -19.82 24.65 -11.88
CA ALA A 68 -19.51 25.29 -10.59
C ALA A 68 -19.00 24.32 -9.51
N TYR A 69 -19.23 23.02 -9.67
CA TYR A 69 -18.70 21.96 -8.77
C TYR A 69 -17.39 21.39 -9.29
N VAL A 70 -17.25 21.25 -10.61
CA VAL A 70 -16.03 20.69 -11.23
C VAL A 70 -14.81 21.56 -10.96
N GLU A 71 -14.95 22.90 -10.97
CA GLU A 71 -13.88 23.85 -10.65
C GLU A 71 -13.29 23.62 -9.25
N ASP A 72 -14.13 23.19 -8.29
CA ASP A 72 -13.73 22.88 -6.91
C ASP A 72 -13.39 21.41 -6.67
N ASN A 73 -13.24 20.61 -7.74
CA ASN A 73 -13.03 19.16 -7.68
C ASN A 73 -14.13 18.44 -6.86
N ILE A 74 -15.39 18.88 -6.98
CA ILE A 74 -16.55 18.27 -6.33
C ILE A 74 -17.39 17.55 -7.39
N PHE A 75 -17.79 16.32 -7.09
CA PHE A 75 -18.68 15.56 -7.95
C PHE A 75 -20.10 16.10 -7.89
N TYR A 76 -20.73 16.30 -9.03
CA TYR A 76 -22.15 16.68 -9.09
C TYR A 76 -23.03 15.51 -8.64
N VAL A 77 -23.94 15.77 -7.71
CA VAL A 77 -24.87 14.76 -7.18
C VAL A 77 -26.30 15.17 -7.53
N PRO A 78 -26.92 14.49 -8.52
CA PRO A 78 -28.30 14.78 -8.90
C PRO A 78 -29.27 14.51 -7.74
N GLU A 79 -30.45 15.15 -7.79
CA GLU A 79 -31.38 15.18 -6.67
C GLU A 79 -31.77 13.79 -6.16
N GLU A 80 -32.04 12.86 -7.07
CA GLU A 80 -32.40 11.47 -6.76
C GLU A 80 -31.26 10.67 -6.09
N ALA A 81 -30.01 11.13 -6.21
CA ALA A 81 -28.81 10.48 -5.64
C ALA A 81 -28.33 11.14 -4.35
N ARG A 82 -28.95 12.21 -3.89
CA ARG A 82 -28.55 12.90 -2.65
C ARG A 82 -28.80 12.00 -1.43
N TRP A 83 -27.88 12.03 -0.49
CA TRP A 83 -27.89 11.14 0.68
C TRP A 83 -29.21 11.21 1.47
N ASP A 84 -29.80 12.40 1.59
CA ASP A 84 -31.07 12.59 2.32
C ASP A 84 -32.21 11.76 1.70
N LYS A 85 -32.24 11.56 0.37
CA LYS A 85 -33.19 10.68 -0.32
C LYS A 85 -32.98 9.23 -0.03
N ILE A 86 -31.69 8.80 0.00
CA ILE A 86 -31.29 7.43 0.30
C ILE A 86 -31.64 7.11 1.75
N ALA A 87 -31.30 7.99 2.69
CA ALA A 87 -31.58 7.83 4.12
C ALA A 87 -33.12 7.74 4.38
N ALA A 88 -33.93 8.49 3.67
CA ALA A 88 -35.37 8.40 3.78
C ALA A 88 -35.95 7.02 3.37
N CYS A 89 -35.20 6.25 2.56
CA CYS A 89 -35.58 4.92 2.11
C CYS A 89 -34.88 3.78 2.90
N ALA A 90 -34.07 4.08 3.93
CA ALA A 90 -33.20 3.14 4.62
C ALA A 90 -33.89 1.84 5.07
N HIS A 91 -35.11 1.95 5.58
CA HIS A 91 -35.90 0.82 6.09
C HIS A 91 -36.98 0.33 5.13
N THR A 92 -36.90 0.68 3.83
CA THR A 92 -37.79 0.16 2.80
C THR A 92 -37.17 -1.05 2.08
N PRO A 93 -37.97 -1.96 1.52
CA PRO A 93 -37.47 -3.06 0.70
C PRO A 93 -36.69 -2.60 -0.54
N GLU A 94 -36.91 -1.39 -1.00
CA GLU A 94 -36.34 -0.79 -2.20
C GLU A 94 -34.95 -0.17 -1.96
N ILE A 95 -34.46 -0.11 -0.73
CA ILE A 95 -33.20 0.60 -0.38
C ILE A 95 -32.03 0.20 -1.29
N GLY A 96 -31.89 -1.09 -1.61
CA GLY A 96 -30.83 -1.56 -2.50
C GLY A 96 -30.98 -1.00 -3.92
N THR A 97 -32.19 -0.96 -4.45
CA THR A 97 -32.49 -0.40 -5.79
C THR A 97 -32.23 1.10 -5.81
N VAL A 98 -32.66 1.81 -4.76
CA VAL A 98 -32.44 3.26 -4.62
C VAL A 98 -30.95 3.59 -4.64
N ILE A 99 -30.11 2.82 -3.92
CA ILE A 99 -28.66 3.02 -3.93
C ILE A 99 -28.07 2.72 -5.32
N ASP A 100 -28.47 1.63 -5.96
CA ASP A 100 -27.98 1.27 -7.30
C ASP A 100 -28.34 2.33 -8.35
N GLU A 101 -29.55 2.91 -8.27
CA GLU A 101 -29.98 4.00 -9.14
C GLU A 101 -29.22 5.30 -8.86
N ALA A 102 -28.99 5.63 -7.59
CA ALA A 102 -28.16 6.77 -7.19
C ALA A 102 -26.74 6.65 -7.76
N MET A 103 -26.11 5.47 -7.66
CA MET A 103 -24.78 5.23 -8.24
C MET A 103 -24.79 5.42 -9.77
N ARG A 104 -25.82 4.95 -10.47
CA ARG A 104 -25.95 5.15 -11.92
C ARG A 104 -26.15 6.63 -12.29
N ALA A 105 -26.96 7.36 -11.53
CA ALA A 105 -27.21 8.77 -11.75
C ALA A 105 -25.92 9.60 -11.57
N ILE A 106 -25.15 9.32 -10.53
CA ILE A 106 -23.86 9.98 -10.27
C ILE A 106 -22.86 9.68 -11.40
N GLU A 107 -22.75 8.43 -11.86
CA GLU A 107 -21.85 8.09 -12.98
C GLU A 107 -22.25 8.75 -14.30
N LYS A 108 -23.53 8.99 -14.52
CA LYS A 108 -24.03 9.67 -15.72
C LYS A 108 -23.58 11.13 -15.77
N GLU A 109 -23.58 11.79 -14.63
CA GLU A 109 -23.20 13.20 -14.53
C GLU A 109 -21.69 13.41 -14.40
N ASN A 110 -20.94 12.38 -13.96
CA ASN A 110 -19.49 12.47 -13.72
C ASN A 110 -18.73 11.45 -14.57
N ILE A 111 -18.19 11.90 -15.70
CA ILE A 111 -17.53 11.01 -16.69
C ILE A 111 -16.35 10.24 -16.09
N SER A 112 -15.60 10.85 -15.18
CA SER A 112 -14.45 10.22 -14.49
C SER A 112 -14.84 9.01 -13.64
N LEU A 113 -16.11 8.95 -13.18
CA LEU A 113 -16.65 7.84 -12.39
C LEU A 113 -17.36 6.76 -13.24
N LYS A 114 -17.40 6.91 -14.55
CA LYS A 114 -18.12 5.97 -15.42
C LYS A 114 -17.64 4.53 -15.22
N ASN A 115 -18.58 3.62 -14.89
CA ASN A 115 -18.38 2.21 -14.59
C ASN A 115 -17.47 1.93 -13.36
N VAL A 116 -17.32 2.90 -12.47
CA VAL A 116 -16.47 2.79 -11.27
C VAL A 116 -17.29 2.37 -10.05
N LEU A 117 -18.47 2.96 -9.86
CA LEU A 117 -19.24 2.78 -8.64
C LEU A 117 -19.87 1.38 -8.57
N PRO A 118 -19.93 0.74 -7.39
CA PRO A 118 -20.59 -0.55 -7.23
C PRO A 118 -22.10 -0.41 -7.39
N LYS A 119 -22.74 -1.42 -7.99
CA LYS A 119 -24.19 -1.47 -8.30
C LYS A 119 -24.74 -2.87 -8.01
N ASN A 120 -24.49 -3.36 -6.82
CA ASN A 120 -24.91 -4.68 -6.34
C ASN A 120 -25.71 -4.64 -5.04
N TYR A 121 -26.23 -3.46 -4.69
CA TYR A 121 -27.01 -3.25 -3.46
C TYR A 121 -28.42 -3.86 -3.53
N ALA A 122 -28.97 -4.00 -4.74
CA ALA A 122 -30.24 -4.70 -4.97
C ALA A 122 -30.13 -6.23 -4.93
N SER A 123 -28.91 -6.81 -4.80
CA SER A 123 -28.72 -8.26 -4.74
C SER A 123 -29.63 -8.91 -3.70
N PRO A 124 -30.23 -10.08 -4.01
CA PRO A 124 -31.01 -10.87 -3.04
C PRO A 124 -30.19 -11.36 -1.86
N ASP A 125 -28.87 -11.55 -2.06
CA ASP A 125 -27.95 -12.03 -1.02
C ASP A 125 -27.66 -10.98 0.04
N LEU A 126 -27.96 -9.71 -0.21
CA LEU A 126 -27.79 -8.60 0.72
C LEU A 126 -29.08 -8.33 1.50
N ASP A 127 -29.08 -8.61 2.79
CA ASP A 127 -30.22 -8.32 3.66
C ASP A 127 -30.50 -6.81 3.72
N LYS A 128 -31.72 -6.40 3.27
CA LYS A 128 -32.10 -5.00 3.15
C LYS A 128 -32.26 -4.30 4.51
N ARG A 129 -32.57 -5.05 5.58
CA ARG A 129 -32.64 -4.47 6.93
C ARG A 129 -31.24 -4.12 7.42
N VAL A 130 -30.29 -5.03 7.24
CA VAL A 130 -28.90 -4.79 7.63
C VAL A 130 -28.28 -3.66 6.80
N LEU A 131 -28.63 -3.58 5.49
CA LEU A 131 -28.22 -2.45 4.64
C LEU A 131 -28.82 -1.12 5.16
N GLY A 132 -30.07 -1.10 5.58
CA GLY A 132 -30.71 0.06 6.19
C GLY A 132 -30.04 0.52 7.48
N ASP A 133 -29.69 -0.42 8.36
CA ASP A 133 -28.97 -0.13 9.61
C ASP A 133 -27.60 0.52 9.32
N VAL A 134 -26.90 0.07 8.28
CA VAL A 134 -25.61 0.67 7.85
C VAL A 134 -25.82 2.07 7.29
N VAL A 135 -26.89 2.30 6.51
CA VAL A 135 -27.24 3.65 6.00
C VAL A 135 -27.52 4.59 7.17
N ASP A 136 -28.25 4.14 8.20
CA ASP A 136 -28.53 4.94 9.41
C ASP A 136 -27.24 5.27 10.17
N LEU A 137 -26.35 4.31 10.32
CA LEU A 137 -25.05 4.55 10.96
C LEU A 137 -24.25 5.64 10.23
N PHE A 138 -24.16 5.56 8.90
CA PHE A 138 -23.47 6.59 8.10
C PHE A 138 -24.22 7.94 8.10
N THR A 139 -25.54 7.93 8.23
CA THR A 139 -26.35 9.15 8.33
C THR A 139 -26.07 9.89 9.64
N ASN A 140 -25.97 9.16 10.74
CA ASN A 140 -25.74 9.71 12.07
C ASN A 140 -24.28 10.09 12.35
N MET A 141 -23.36 9.72 11.46
CA MET A 141 -21.96 10.13 11.57
C MET A 141 -21.80 11.63 11.29
N ASN A 142 -21.16 12.31 12.23
CA ASN A 142 -20.80 13.71 12.03
C ASN A 142 -19.62 13.81 11.06
N MET A 143 -19.92 14.09 9.80
CA MET A 143 -18.91 14.18 8.74
C MET A 143 -18.10 15.49 8.80
N GLY A 144 -18.34 16.35 9.79
CA GLY A 144 -17.64 17.62 9.98
C GLY A 144 -17.74 18.59 8.78
N ASN A 145 -17.62 19.87 9.03
CA ASN A 145 -17.73 20.92 8.01
C ASN A 145 -16.38 21.55 7.63
N THR A 146 -15.23 20.87 7.85
CA THR A 146 -13.90 21.48 7.70
C THR A 146 -13.03 20.72 6.70
N LYS A 147 -11.90 21.34 6.30
CA LYS A 147 -10.84 20.67 5.51
C LYS A 147 -10.40 19.35 6.17
N GLU A 148 -10.49 19.29 7.50
CA GLU A 148 -10.24 18.09 8.30
C GLU A 148 -11.21 16.94 8.01
N SER A 149 -12.44 17.22 7.54
CA SER A 149 -13.40 16.15 7.23
C SER A 149 -13.13 15.45 5.89
N LYS A 150 -12.57 16.16 4.90
CA LYS A 150 -12.07 15.52 3.66
C LYS A 150 -10.92 14.55 3.98
N ASP A 151 -10.01 14.98 4.83
CA ASP A 151 -8.89 14.18 5.29
C ASP A 151 -9.33 13.00 6.17
N LEU A 152 -10.28 13.22 7.07
CA LEU A 152 -10.86 12.19 7.92
C LEU A 152 -11.51 11.06 7.09
N LEU A 153 -12.22 11.40 6.03
CA LEU A 153 -12.86 10.38 5.21
C LEU A 153 -11.89 9.64 4.31
N GLY A 154 -10.88 10.33 3.78
CA GLY A 154 -9.78 9.70 3.07
C GLY A 154 -9.04 8.71 3.98
N LYS A 155 -8.78 9.09 5.24
CA LYS A 155 -8.21 8.22 6.28
C LYS A 155 -9.11 7.04 6.60
N THR A 156 -10.42 7.29 6.73
CA THR A 156 -11.40 6.23 6.97
C THR A 156 -11.48 5.24 5.81
N TYR A 157 -11.49 5.73 4.57
CA TYR A 157 -11.44 4.87 3.39
C TYR A 157 -10.20 3.98 3.40
N GLN A 158 -9.04 4.55 3.69
CA GLN A 158 -7.78 3.83 3.75
C GLN A 158 -7.74 2.84 4.93
N TYR A 159 -8.29 3.22 6.08
CA TYR A 159 -8.44 2.34 7.23
C TYR A 159 -9.29 1.11 6.88
N CYS A 160 -10.44 1.30 6.25
CA CYS A 160 -11.29 0.19 5.81
C CYS A 160 -10.57 -0.72 4.80
N ILE A 161 -9.85 -0.17 3.83
CA ILE A 161 -9.05 -0.97 2.89
C ILE A 161 -7.99 -1.78 3.63
N LYS A 162 -7.29 -1.17 4.61
CA LYS A 162 -6.29 -1.83 5.46
C LYS A 162 -6.89 -3.00 6.23
N GLU A 163 -8.03 -2.78 6.91
CA GLU A 163 -8.71 -3.80 7.70
C GLU A 163 -9.23 -4.95 6.82
N PHE A 164 -9.78 -4.64 5.62
CA PHE A 164 -10.15 -5.66 4.65
C PHE A 164 -8.94 -6.48 4.18
N ALA A 165 -7.80 -5.82 3.89
CA ALA A 165 -6.58 -6.50 3.49
C ALA A 165 -6.06 -7.44 4.60
N ALA A 166 -6.08 -6.98 5.85
CA ALA A 166 -5.69 -7.78 7.00
C ALA A 166 -6.59 -9.02 7.18
N TYR A 167 -7.90 -8.86 6.93
CA TYR A 167 -8.86 -9.96 7.06
C TYR A 167 -8.79 -10.97 5.91
N GLU A 168 -8.68 -10.51 4.66
CA GLU A 168 -8.60 -11.38 3.49
C GLU A 168 -7.26 -12.16 3.41
N GLY A 169 -6.31 -11.85 4.28
CA GLY A 169 -5.03 -12.54 4.38
C GLY A 169 -4.21 -12.45 3.10
N VAL A 170 -3.74 -13.60 2.56
CA VAL A 170 -2.86 -13.62 1.37
C VAL A 170 -3.50 -12.90 0.17
N LYS A 171 -4.81 -13.05 -0.03
CA LYS A 171 -5.53 -12.35 -1.12
C LYS A 171 -5.63 -10.83 -0.87
N GLY A 172 -5.74 -10.41 0.38
CA GLY A 172 -5.77 -9.00 0.76
C GLY A 172 -4.43 -8.30 0.57
N GLY A 173 -3.33 -9.00 0.82
CA GLY A 173 -1.98 -8.48 0.63
C GLY A 173 -1.60 -8.18 -0.81
N GLU A 174 -2.35 -8.69 -1.79
CA GLU A 174 -2.11 -8.41 -3.21
C GLU A 174 -2.47 -6.98 -3.63
N PHE A 175 -3.28 -6.27 -2.84
CA PHE A 175 -3.74 -4.91 -3.19
C PHE A 175 -3.40 -3.84 -2.15
N TYR A 176 -2.81 -4.20 -1.03
CA TYR A 176 -2.48 -3.26 0.04
C TYR A 176 -1.00 -3.33 0.45
N THR A 177 -0.30 -2.22 0.29
CA THR A 177 1.07 -2.04 0.80
C THR A 177 1.01 -1.26 2.11
N PRO A 178 1.64 -1.74 3.20
CA PRO A 178 1.69 -1.02 4.47
C PRO A 178 2.18 0.41 4.31
N GLU A 179 1.51 1.33 4.99
CA GLU A 179 1.73 2.77 4.84
C GLU A 179 3.18 3.18 5.16
N SER A 180 3.77 2.59 6.19
CA SER A 180 5.17 2.87 6.56
C SER A 180 6.17 2.49 5.48
N ILE A 181 5.92 1.41 4.73
CA ILE A 181 6.76 1.00 3.59
C ILE A 181 6.62 2.02 2.46
N VAL A 182 5.38 2.44 2.15
CA VAL A 182 5.12 3.45 1.12
C VAL A 182 5.79 4.77 1.50
N LYS A 183 5.62 5.23 2.74
CA LYS A 183 6.29 6.43 3.27
C LYS A 183 7.80 6.35 3.16
N THR A 184 8.39 5.18 3.46
CA THR A 184 9.84 4.96 3.31
C THR A 184 10.30 5.13 1.86
N ILE A 185 9.59 4.53 0.90
CA ILE A 185 9.91 4.66 -0.53
C ILE A 185 9.81 6.12 -0.96
N VAL A 186 8.72 6.80 -0.60
CA VAL A 186 8.48 8.20 -0.96
C VAL A 186 9.51 9.14 -0.32
N ALA A 187 9.85 8.94 0.96
CA ALA A 187 10.86 9.75 1.67
C ALA A 187 12.27 9.62 1.05
N ILE A 188 12.60 8.44 0.50
CA ILE A 188 13.88 8.22 -0.20
C ILE A 188 13.86 8.80 -1.61
N LEU A 189 12.77 8.60 -2.37
CA LEU A 189 12.67 9.05 -3.76
C LEU A 189 12.48 10.56 -3.87
N LYS A 190 11.77 11.17 -2.94
CA LYS A 190 11.47 12.62 -2.86
C LYS A 190 10.80 13.14 -4.15
N PRO A 191 9.57 12.71 -4.45
CA PRO A 191 8.83 13.25 -5.59
C PRO A 191 8.63 14.78 -5.45
N TYR A 192 8.54 15.48 -6.57
CA TYR A 192 8.49 16.94 -6.65
C TYR A 192 7.33 17.41 -7.54
N ASP A 193 7.04 18.68 -7.48
CA ASP A 193 5.98 19.32 -8.28
C ASP A 193 6.11 19.02 -9.78
N ASN A 194 4.98 18.77 -10.43
CA ASN A 194 4.87 18.46 -11.86
C ASN A 194 5.60 17.19 -12.30
N CYS A 195 5.95 16.29 -11.37
CA CYS A 195 6.51 15.01 -11.74
C CYS A 195 5.43 14.03 -12.21
N ARG A 196 5.86 13.07 -13.03
CA ARG A 196 5.03 11.93 -13.46
C ARG A 196 5.34 10.73 -12.56
N VAL A 197 4.33 10.27 -11.84
CA VAL A 197 4.42 9.10 -10.96
C VAL A 197 3.66 7.94 -11.61
N TYR A 198 4.30 6.78 -11.70
CA TYR A 198 3.72 5.58 -12.30
C TYR A 198 3.79 4.37 -11.37
N ASP A 199 2.70 3.60 -11.34
CA ASP A 199 2.65 2.28 -10.71
C ASP A 199 1.98 1.29 -11.67
N PRO A 200 2.73 0.29 -12.20
CA PRO A 200 2.21 -0.69 -13.16
C PRO A 200 1.31 -1.77 -12.53
N CYS A 201 1.16 -1.78 -11.20
CA CYS A 201 0.35 -2.73 -10.44
C CYS A 201 -0.23 -2.04 -9.20
N CYS A 202 -0.93 -0.92 -9.43
CA CYS A 202 -1.18 0.12 -8.44
C CYS A 202 -2.08 -0.31 -7.26
N GLY A 203 -2.70 -1.47 -7.31
CA GLY A 203 -3.57 -1.93 -6.23
C GLY A 203 -4.64 -0.88 -5.90
N SER A 204 -4.74 -0.49 -4.65
CA SER A 204 -5.66 0.57 -4.18
C SER A 204 -5.17 2.01 -4.41
N GLY A 205 -4.01 2.20 -5.02
CA GLY A 205 -3.42 3.52 -5.28
C GLY A 205 -2.68 4.15 -4.10
N GLY A 206 -2.28 3.36 -3.11
CA GLY A 206 -1.61 3.86 -1.90
C GLY A 206 -0.31 4.63 -2.17
N MET A 207 0.49 4.22 -3.18
CA MET A 207 1.72 4.90 -3.57
C MET A 207 1.48 6.34 -4.02
N PHE A 208 0.39 6.58 -4.76
CA PHE A 208 0.03 7.91 -5.25
C PHE A 208 -0.41 8.85 -4.14
N VAL A 209 -1.21 8.33 -3.20
CA VAL A 209 -1.66 9.10 -2.03
C VAL A 209 -0.47 9.63 -1.25
N GLN A 210 0.45 8.75 -0.88
CA GLN A 210 1.63 9.14 -0.09
C GLN A 210 2.58 10.06 -0.87
N SER A 211 2.64 9.93 -2.20
CA SER A 211 3.41 10.85 -3.05
C SER A 211 2.83 12.27 -3.02
N ALA A 212 1.51 12.39 -3.14
CA ALA A 212 0.82 13.67 -3.07
C ALA A 212 0.95 14.31 -1.67
N ASP A 213 0.76 13.52 -0.61
CA ASP A 213 0.92 13.95 0.77
C ASP A 213 2.36 14.42 1.08
N PHE A 214 3.37 13.74 0.53
CA PHE A 214 4.77 14.15 0.66
C PHE A 214 5.04 15.50 0.00
N ILE A 215 4.53 15.73 -1.21
CA ILE A 215 4.70 17.00 -1.93
C ILE A 215 4.03 18.13 -1.14
N GLU A 216 2.80 17.92 -0.65
CA GLU A 216 2.09 18.91 0.17
C GLU A 216 2.87 19.24 1.46
N ALA A 217 3.38 18.23 2.15
CA ALA A 217 4.18 18.42 3.38
C ALA A 217 5.47 19.21 3.13
N HIS A 218 6.02 19.16 1.93
CA HIS A 218 7.22 19.91 1.54
C HIS A 218 6.91 21.23 0.79
N ARG A 219 5.72 21.80 1.00
CA ARG A 219 5.25 23.08 0.44
C ARG A 219 5.08 23.09 -1.09
N GLY A 220 4.96 21.92 -1.70
CA GLY A 220 4.57 21.79 -3.09
C GLY A 220 3.05 21.82 -3.27
N ASN A 221 2.61 21.81 -4.53
CA ASN A 221 1.20 21.70 -4.84
C ASN A 221 0.82 20.23 -5.05
N ARG A 222 -0.02 19.70 -4.16
CA ARG A 222 -0.52 18.32 -4.21
C ARG A 222 -1.14 17.97 -5.57
N ASP A 223 -1.84 18.91 -6.19
CA ASP A 223 -2.57 18.71 -7.44
C ASP A 223 -1.66 18.79 -8.68
N SER A 224 -0.38 19.09 -8.50
CA SER A 224 0.57 19.24 -9.61
C SER A 224 1.14 17.92 -10.13
N ILE A 225 0.99 16.80 -9.42
CA ILE A 225 1.51 15.51 -9.87
C ILE A 225 0.66 14.91 -10.99
N SER A 226 1.32 14.29 -11.97
CA SER A 226 0.66 13.49 -13.00
C SER A 226 0.73 12.02 -12.63
N VAL A 227 -0.40 11.44 -12.24
CA VAL A 227 -0.50 10.06 -11.78
C VAL A 227 -0.89 9.13 -12.92
N TYR A 228 -0.13 8.07 -13.09
CA TYR A 228 -0.40 6.98 -14.04
C TYR A 228 -0.40 5.65 -13.30
N GLY A 229 -1.41 4.84 -13.49
CA GLY A 229 -1.50 3.54 -12.86
C GLY A 229 -2.08 2.50 -13.77
N GLN A 230 -1.82 1.24 -13.44
CA GLN A 230 -2.43 0.10 -14.09
C GLN A 230 -2.73 -0.99 -13.06
N GLU A 231 -3.88 -1.64 -13.21
CA GLU A 231 -4.33 -2.72 -12.34
C GLU A 231 -5.11 -3.75 -13.16
N SER A 232 -4.86 -5.03 -12.92
CA SER A 232 -5.48 -6.14 -13.64
C SER A 232 -6.82 -6.56 -13.06
N ASN A 233 -7.02 -6.40 -11.75
CA ASN A 233 -8.26 -6.75 -11.08
C ASN A 233 -9.29 -5.63 -11.20
N ALA A 234 -10.47 -5.95 -11.74
CA ALA A 234 -11.54 -4.97 -12.00
C ALA A 234 -12.02 -4.25 -10.73
N ASP A 235 -12.16 -4.97 -9.63
CA ASP A 235 -12.67 -4.40 -8.38
C ASP A 235 -11.62 -3.53 -7.71
N THR A 236 -10.37 -3.95 -7.74
CA THR A 236 -9.23 -3.20 -7.22
C THR A 236 -8.99 -1.93 -8.04
N TRP A 237 -9.11 -2.00 -9.38
CA TRP A 237 -9.03 -0.83 -10.26
C TRP A 237 -10.12 0.21 -9.95
N LYS A 238 -11.36 -0.23 -9.71
CA LYS A 238 -12.45 0.67 -9.28
C LYS A 238 -12.17 1.29 -7.92
N MET A 239 -11.65 0.49 -6.99
CA MET A 239 -11.26 0.95 -5.66
C MET A 239 -10.16 2.01 -5.72
N ALA A 240 -9.14 1.83 -6.56
CA ALA A 240 -8.11 2.82 -6.80
C ALA A 240 -8.68 4.13 -7.35
N LYS A 241 -9.58 4.06 -8.34
CA LYS A 241 -10.28 5.24 -8.88
C LYS A 241 -11.07 5.99 -7.81
N MET A 242 -11.84 5.29 -6.99
CA MET A 242 -12.57 5.91 -5.88
C MET A 242 -11.61 6.55 -4.86
N ASN A 243 -10.49 5.89 -4.55
CA ASN A 243 -9.49 6.42 -3.62
C ASN A 243 -8.88 7.74 -4.12
N MET A 244 -8.52 7.80 -5.40
CA MET A 244 -8.00 9.05 -6.00
C MET A 244 -9.05 10.14 -6.02
N ALA A 245 -10.29 9.78 -6.38
CA ALA A 245 -11.42 10.69 -6.44
C ALA A 245 -11.73 11.35 -5.08
N ILE A 246 -11.78 10.56 -3.99
CA ILE A 246 -11.96 11.06 -2.61
C ILE A 246 -10.90 12.10 -2.26
N ARG A 247 -9.69 11.95 -2.77
CA ARG A 247 -8.55 12.80 -2.42
C ARG A 247 -8.33 13.96 -3.40
N GLY A 248 -9.16 14.06 -4.44
CA GLY A 248 -9.03 15.07 -5.49
C GLY A 248 -7.78 14.89 -6.36
N ILE A 249 -7.20 13.68 -6.38
CA ILE A 249 -6.01 13.38 -7.19
C ILE A 249 -6.46 12.96 -8.60
N ASP A 250 -6.08 13.72 -9.62
CA ASP A 250 -6.29 13.31 -11.01
C ASP A 250 -5.35 12.18 -11.38
N ALA A 251 -5.92 11.06 -11.86
CA ALA A 251 -5.17 9.85 -12.13
C ALA A 251 -5.61 9.16 -13.42
N ASN A 252 -4.64 8.85 -14.27
CA ASN A 252 -4.85 8.07 -15.47
C ASN A 252 -4.59 6.58 -15.22
N PHE A 253 -5.65 5.81 -15.02
CA PHE A 253 -5.60 4.35 -14.87
C PHE A 253 -6.02 3.61 -16.15
N GLY A 254 -6.00 4.28 -17.29
CA GLY A 254 -6.58 3.77 -18.52
C GLY A 254 -8.11 3.69 -18.47
N SER A 255 -8.70 3.26 -19.58
CA SER A 255 -10.17 3.19 -19.73
C SER A 255 -10.77 1.94 -19.09
N TYR A 256 -9.96 0.93 -18.76
CA TYR A 256 -10.35 -0.36 -18.18
C TYR A 256 -9.17 -0.99 -17.45
N GLN A 257 -9.46 -2.00 -16.63
CA GLN A 257 -8.43 -2.84 -16.00
C GLN A 257 -7.69 -3.67 -17.05
N ALA A 258 -6.39 -3.84 -16.88
CA ALA A 258 -5.61 -4.64 -17.83
C ALA A 258 -4.37 -5.26 -17.19
N ASP A 259 -3.98 -6.42 -17.69
CA ASP A 259 -2.69 -7.04 -17.39
C ASP A 259 -1.55 -6.23 -18.01
N THR A 260 -0.63 -5.77 -17.19
CA THR A 260 0.46 -4.87 -17.57
C THR A 260 1.44 -5.50 -18.56
N PHE A 261 1.62 -6.79 -18.53
CA PHE A 261 2.53 -7.46 -19.46
C PHE A 261 1.93 -7.60 -20.85
N PHE A 262 0.64 -7.95 -20.94
CA PHE A 262 -0.03 -8.19 -22.21
C PHE A 262 -0.65 -6.96 -22.83
N ASN A 263 -1.06 -6.01 -22.01
CA ASN A 263 -1.80 -4.85 -22.46
C ASN A 263 -1.37 -3.60 -21.70
N ASP A 264 -0.21 -3.08 -22.07
CA ASP A 264 0.34 -1.84 -21.52
C ASP A 264 -0.51 -0.65 -21.94
N LEU A 265 -1.25 -0.08 -21.01
CA LEU A 265 -2.14 1.06 -21.24
C LEU A 265 -1.40 2.40 -21.33
N HIS A 266 -0.11 2.41 -21.02
CA HIS A 266 0.74 3.61 -21.04
C HIS A 266 2.02 3.45 -21.88
N PRO A 267 1.97 2.91 -23.13
CA PRO A 267 3.13 2.40 -23.86
C PRO A 267 4.19 3.45 -24.20
N THR A 268 3.83 4.72 -24.17
CA THR A 268 4.74 5.86 -24.47
C THR A 268 5.20 6.60 -23.22
N LEU A 269 4.66 6.26 -22.05
CA LEU A 269 4.98 6.92 -20.80
C LEU A 269 6.47 6.77 -20.46
N LYS A 270 7.07 7.88 -20.03
CA LYS A 270 8.37 7.93 -19.37
C LYS A 270 8.19 8.68 -18.06
N ALA A 271 8.09 7.91 -16.98
CA ALA A 271 7.83 8.43 -15.65
C ALA A 271 9.09 8.95 -14.97
N ASP A 272 8.93 9.99 -14.17
CA ASP A 272 10.01 10.55 -13.35
C ASP A 272 10.22 9.69 -12.08
N PHE A 273 9.11 9.17 -11.54
CA PHE A 273 9.12 8.22 -10.44
C PHE A 273 8.24 7.02 -10.76
N ILE A 274 8.76 5.83 -10.47
CA ILE A 274 7.98 4.59 -10.50
C ILE A 274 8.05 3.98 -9.11
N MET A 275 6.89 3.73 -8.50
CA MET A 275 6.79 3.14 -7.17
C MET A 275 5.82 1.98 -7.23
N ALA A 276 6.25 0.80 -6.84
CA ALA A 276 5.41 -0.39 -7.00
C ALA A 276 5.67 -1.47 -5.95
N ASN A 277 4.60 -2.20 -5.66
CA ASN A 277 4.65 -3.45 -4.91
C ASN A 277 3.97 -4.55 -5.76
N PRO A 278 4.67 -5.14 -6.73
CA PRO A 278 4.09 -6.14 -7.61
C PRO A 278 3.83 -7.46 -6.88
N PRO A 279 2.96 -8.33 -7.42
CA PRO A 279 2.76 -9.68 -6.91
C PRO A 279 4.09 -10.44 -6.84
N PHE A 280 4.44 -10.97 -5.64
CA PHE A 280 5.72 -11.63 -5.41
C PHE A 280 5.75 -13.01 -6.09
N ASN A 281 6.84 -13.27 -6.80
CA ASN A 281 7.12 -14.59 -7.40
C ASN A 281 5.99 -15.11 -8.30
N LEU A 282 5.32 -14.22 -9.01
CA LEU A 282 4.21 -14.57 -9.91
C LEU A 282 4.69 -15.56 -10.96
N SER A 283 4.12 -16.77 -10.98
CA SER A 283 4.37 -17.81 -11.97
C SER A 283 3.29 -17.80 -13.07
N ASN A 284 3.60 -18.42 -14.21
CA ASN A 284 2.66 -18.55 -15.34
C ASN A 284 2.11 -17.20 -15.82
N TRP A 285 2.94 -16.17 -15.81
CA TRP A 285 2.60 -14.81 -16.23
C TRP A 285 2.56 -14.63 -17.76
N GLY A 286 2.64 -15.72 -18.52
CA GLY A 286 2.50 -15.72 -19.98
C GLY A 286 3.78 -15.39 -20.75
N GLN A 287 4.94 -15.64 -20.16
CA GLN A 287 6.25 -15.41 -20.75
C GLN A 287 6.41 -15.99 -22.16
N ASP A 288 5.83 -17.15 -22.43
CA ASP A 288 5.87 -17.84 -23.73
C ASP A 288 5.39 -16.97 -24.90
N LYS A 289 4.44 -16.08 -24.67
CA LYS A 289 3.89 -15.14 -25.64
C LYS A 289 4.65 -13.81 -25.73
N LEU A 290 5.56 -13.56 -24.80
CA LEU A 290 6.26 -12.29 -24.65
C LEU A 290 7.80 -12.44 -24.77
N LYS A 291 8.29 -13.53 -25.35
CA LYS A 291 9.74 -13.82 -25.42
C LYS A 291 10.54 -12.72 -26.12
N ASP A 292 9.99 -12.14 -27.19
CA ASP A 292 10.64 -11.11 -28.00
C ASP A 292 10.20 -9.69 -27.65
N ASP A 293 9.65 -9.47 -26.45
CA ASP A 293 9.19 -8.17 -26.03
C ASP A 293 10.37 -7.20 -25.85
N LYS A 294 10.23 -5.99 -26.41
CA LYS A 294 11.24 -4.92 -26.39
C LYS A 294 11.65 -4.46 -24.96
N ARG A 295 10.85 -4.78 -23.96
CA ARG A 295 11.12 -4.47 -22.55
C ARG A 295 12.26 -5.31 -21.97
N TRP A 296 12.54 -6.50 -22.56
CA TRP A 296 13.51 -7.47 -22.02
C TRP A 296 14.96 -7.15 -22.44
N LYS A 297 15.40 -5.90 -22.27
CA LYS A 297 16.75 -5.44 -22.62
C LYS A 297 17.87 -6.26 -21.95
N TYR A 298 17.64 -6.71 -20.73
CA TYR A 298 18.67 -7.39 -19.90
C TYR A 298 18.58 -8.91 -19.95
N GLY A 299 17.64 -9.45 -20.71
CA GLY A 299 17.39 -10.86 -20.87
C GLY A 299 15.92 -11.22 -20.63
N THR A 300 15.45 -12.27 -21.26
CA THR A 300 14.04 -12.71 -21.14
C THR A 300 13.79 -13.29 -19.75
N PRO A 301 12.86 -12.73 -18.96
CA PRO A 301 12.55 -13.23 -17.62
C PRO A 301 11.97 -14.65 -17.68
N PRO A 302 12.20 -15.49 -16.65
CA PRO A 302 11.72 -16.87 -16.64
C PRO A 302 10.18 -16.96 -16.49
N ALA A 303 9.57 -17.99 -17.08
CA ALA A 303 8.14 -18.26 -16.96
C ALA A 303 7.68 -18.54 -15.52
N GLY A 304 8.57 -19.10 -14.70
CA GLY A 304 8.27 -19.47 -13.32
C GLY A 304 8.29 -18.30 -12.32
N ASN A 305 8.80 -17.12 -12.73
CA ASN A 305 8.91 -15.97 -11.83
C ASN A 305 8.95 -14.64 -12.61
N ALA A 306 8.01 -13.76 -12.34
CA ALA A 306 7.88 -12.44 -12.99
C ALA A 306 8.70 -11.31 -12.34
N ASN A 307 9.44 -11.54 -11.26
CA ASN A 307 10.13 -10.45 -10.54
C ASN A 307 10.98 -9.60 -11.49
N TYR A 308 11.76 -10.22 -12.36
CA TYR A 308 12.59 -9.50 -13.34
C TYR A 308 11.82 -9.01 -14.57
N ALA A 309 10.61 -9.48 -14.81
CA ALA A 309 9.71 -8.87 -15.79
C ALA A 309 9.19 -7.52 -15.27
N TRP A 310 8.80 -7.45 -14.00
CA TRP A 310 8.42 -6.19 -13.34
C TRP A 310 9.57 -5.18 -13.33
N ILE A 311 10.76 -5.57 -12.91
CA ILE A 311 11.94 -4.68 -12.91
C ILE A 311 12.18 -4.12 -14.32
N GLN A 312 12.22 -4.96 -15.35
CA GLN A 312 12.52 -4.53 -16.72
C GLN A 312 11.39 -3.69 -17.33
N HIS A 313 10.11 -4.01 -17.04
CA HIS A 313 9.00 -3.17 -17.43
C HIS A 313 9.13 -1.74 -16.85
N MET A 314 9.46 -1.63 -15.57
CA MET A 314 9.66 -0.33 -14.92
C MET A 314 10.87 0.42 -15.50
N ILE A 315 12.00 -0.25 -15.72
CA ILE A 315 13.18 0.37 -16.36
C ILE A 315 12.84 0.87 -17.77
N TYR A 316 12.00 0.14 -18.52
CA TYR A 316 11.54 0.54 -19.83
C TYR A 316 10.71 1.84 -19.76
N HIS A 317 9.85 1.98 -18.78
CA HIS A 317 9.01 3.17 -18.58
C HIS A 317 9.68 4.32 -17.83
N LEU A 318 10.91 4.14 -17.36
CA LEU A 318 11.63 5.16 -16.61
C LEU A 318 12.16 6.26 -17.52
N ALA A 319 11.98 7.52 -17.12
CA ALA A 319 12.60 8.70 -17.78
C ALA A 319 14.13 8.65 -17.62
N PRO A 320 14.90 9.45 -18.43
CA PRO A 320 16.37 9.46 -18.35
C PRO A 320 16.92 9.79 -16.95
N ASN A 321 16.26 10.67 -16.20
CA ASN A 321 16.64 11.05 -14.83
C ASN A 321 15.71 10.41 -13.78
N GLY A 322 14.88 9.44 -14.19
CA GLY A 322 13.87 8.85 -13.34
C GLY A 322 14.45 7.88 -12.31
N LYS A 323 13.65 7.64 -11.28
CA LYS A 323 13.97 6.73 -10.17
C LYS A 323 12.84 5.75 -9.91
N ILE A 324 13.19 4.53 -9.51
CA ILE A 324 12.25 3.48 -9.11
C ILE A 324 12.43 3.19 -7.64
N GLY A 325 11.32 3.03 -6.91
CA GLY A 325 11.25 2.40 -5.59
C GLY A 325 10.34 1.18 -5.67
N LEU A 326 10.89 0.00 -5.49
CA LEU A 326 10.23 -1.27 -5.76
C LEU A 326 10.32 -2.19 -4.56
N VAL A 327 9.20 -2.83 -4.20
CA VAL A 327 9.15 -3.88 -3.18
C VAL A 327 9.26 -5.24 -3.84
N LEU A 328 10.19 -6.08 -3.38
CA LEU A 328 10.33 -7.47 -3.84
C LEU A 328 10.65 -8.43 -2.70
N ALA A 329 10.29 -9.69 -2.89
CA ALA A 329 10.74 -10.78 -2.02
C ALA A 329 12.26 -10.95 -2.09
N ASN A 330 12.89 -11.32 -0.98
CA ASN A 330 14.36 -11.49 -0.87
C ASN A 330 14.97 -12.44 -1.92
N GLY A 331 14.18 -13.40 -2.42
CA GLY A 331 14.65 -14.32 -3.46
C GLY A 331 15.20 -13.61 -4.72
N ALA A 332 14.67 -12.47 -5.08
CA ALA A 332 15.13 -11.67 -6.22
C ALA A 332 16.59 -11.19 -6.07
N LEU A 333 17.10 -11.03 -4.82
CA LEU A 333 18.46 -10.58 -4.57
C LEU A 333 19.53 -11.62 -4.92
N SER A 334 19.19 -12.91 -4.87
CA SER A 334 20.18 -14.00 -4.90
C SER A 334 19.84 -15.15 -5.86
N SER A 335 18.61 -15.23 -6.38
CA SER A 335 18.21 -16.32 -7.29
C SER A 335 19.13 -16.39 -8.51
N GLN A 336 19.55 -17.61 -8.82
CA GLN A 336 20.29 -17.94 -10.05
C GLN A 336 19.45 -18.78 -11.02
N SER A 337 18.21 -19.08 -10.62
CA SER A 337 17.32 -19.98 -11.36
C SER A 337 16.93 -19.39 -12.70
N SER A 338 16.95 -20.24 -13.74
CA SER A 338 16.38 -19.93 -15.06
C SER A 338 16.81 -18.58 -15.67
N GLY A 339 18.07 -18.17 -15.42
CA GLY A 339 18.63 -16.95 -15.99
C GLY A 339 18.42 -15.67 -15.19
N GLU A 340 17.75 -15.71 -14.04
CA GLU A 340 17.54 -14.51 -13.20
C GLU A 340 18.86 -13.87 -12.75
N GLY A 341 19.87 -14.69 -12.42
CA GLY A 341 21.21 -14.22 -12.05
C GLY A 341 21.88 -13.40 -13.15
N GLU A 342 21.76 -13.81 -14.41
CA GLU A 342 22.34 -13.09 -15.55
C GLU A 342 21.59 -11.78 -15.82
N ILE A 343 20.26 -11.77 -15.73
CA ILE A 343 19.47 -10.53 -15.86
C ILE A 343 19.88 -9.54 -14.77
N ARG A 344 20.02 -10.00 -13.51
CA ARG A 344 20.45 -9.18 -12.39
C ARG A 344 21.83 -8.59 -12.64
N LYS A 345 22.79 -9.42 -13.06
CA LYS A 345 24.14 -8.99 -13.43
C LYS A 345 24.12 -7.90 -14.48
N ASN A 346 23.37 -8.09 -15.58
CA ASN A 346 23.28 -7.12 -16.67
C ASN A 346 22.71 -5.77 -16.19
N ILE A 347 21.71 -5.77 -15.31
CA ILE A 347 21.14 -4.55 -14.71
C ILE A 347 22.16 -3.83 -13.81
N ILE A 348 22.94 -4.58 -13.03
CA ILE A 348 23.99 -4.03 -12.15
C ILE A 348 25.14 -3.47 -12.98
N GLN A 349 25.56 -4.16 -14.04
CA GLN A 349 26.64 -3.70 -14.94
C GLN A 349 26.23 -2.45 -15.76
N ASP A 350 24.93 -2.26 -16.02
CA ASP A 350 24.39 -1.02 -16.61
C ASP A 350 24.26 0.14 -15.57
N ASP A 351 24.83 -0.06 -14.37
CA ASP A 351 24.90 0.89 -13.25
C ASP A 351 23.53 1.44 -12.81
N LEU A 352 22.49 0.62 -12.84
CA LEU A 352 21.12 1.07 -12.52
C LEU A 352 20.75 0.92 -11.05
N VAL A 353 21.30 -0.07 -10.33
CA VAL A 353 20.95 -0.32 -8.91
C VAL A 353 21.60 0.73 -8.03
N GLU A 354 20.80 1.64 -7.46
CA GLU A 354 21.27 2.71 -6.57
C GLU A 354 21.36 2.26 -5.12
N GLY A 355 20.38 1.47 -4.64
CA GLY A 355 20.41 0.95 -3.27
C GLY A 355 19.47 -0.22 -3.04
N ILE A 356 19.76 -1.01 -2.02
CA ILE A 356 18.96 -2.14 -1.54
C ILE A 356 18.77 -2.00 -0.03
N VAL A 357 17.53 -2.10 0.44
CA VAL A 357 17.18 -2.05 1.86
C VAL A 357 16.49 -3.36 2.25
N ALA A 358 17.11 -4.16 3.12
CA ALA A 358 16.48 -5.35 3.69
C ALA A 358 15.53 -4.92 4.82
N LEU A 359 14.26 -5.28 4.71
CA LEU A 359 13.23 -4.93 5.68
C LEU A 359 13.05 -6.03 6.74
N PRO A 360 12.56 -5.68 7.96
CA PRO A 360 12.15 -6.66 8.95
C PRO A 360 10.97 -7.50 8.45
N THR A 361 10.82 -8.68 9.01
CA THR A 361 9.62 -9.50 8.82
C THR A 361 8.41 -8.86 9.53
N GLN A 362 7.20 -9.34 9.22
CA GLN A 362 5.95 -8.94 9.87
C GLN A 362 5.48 -7.50 9.61
N LEU A 363 6.06 -6.78 8.65
CA LEU A 363 5.54 -5.48 8.19
C LEU A 363 4.26 -5.65 7.37
N PHE A 364 4.14 -6.74 6.60
CA PHE A 364 2.93 -7.05 5.82
C PHE A 364 1.95 -7.87 6.63
N TYR A 365 0.65 -7.56 6.54
CA TYR A 365 -0.40 -8.27 7.28
C TYR A 365 -0.56 -9.73 6.84
N SER A 366 -0.29 -10.01 5.57
CA SER A 366 -0.57 -11.29 4.94
C SER A 366 0.67 -12.07 4.50
N VAL A 367 1.84 -11.46 4.56
CA VAL A 367 3.08 -12.04 4.03
C VAL A 367 4.13 -12.10 5.13
N THR A 368 4.54 -13.30 5.49
CA THR A 368 5.61 -13.54 6.49
C THR A 368 7.00 -13.61 5.88
N ILE A 369 7.11 -13.64 4.54
CA ILE A 369 8.41 -13.72 3.88
C ILE A 369 9.15 -12.37 4.01
N PRO A 370 10.48 -12.41 4.17
CA PRO A 370 11.29 -11.20 4.17
C PRO A 370 11.22 -10.51 2.81
N VAL A 371 11.08 -9.19 2.83
CA VAL A 371 11.03 -8.35 1.63
C VAL A 371 12.14 -7.31 1.63
N THR A 372 12.43 -6.78 0.45
CA THR A 372 13.45 -5.74 0.25
C THR A 372 12.91 -4.61 -0.59
N LEU A 373 13.44 -3.41 -0.34
CA LEU A 373 13.25 -2.28 -1.23
C LEU A 373 14.43 -2.20 -2.19
N TRP A 374 14.10 -2.05 -3.47
CA TRP A 374 15.03 -1.82 -4.54
C TRP A 374 14.91 -0.38 -5.02
N PHE A 375 16.02 0.34 -5.01
CA PHE A 375 16.10 1.67 -5.60
C PHE A 375 16.94 1.61 -6.86
N ILE A 376 16.32 1.98 -7.99
CA ILE A 376 16.92 1.94 -9.32
C ILE A 376 16.88 3.36 -9.91
N SER A 377 17.99 3.80 -10.50
CA SER A 377 18.09 5.13 -11.11
C SER A 377 18.88 5.05 -12.41
N LYS A 378 18.38 5.69 -13.48
CA LYS A 378 19.13 5.84 -14.75
C LYS A 378 20.24 6.90 -14.67
N ASN A 379 20.16 7.79 -13.70
CA ASN A 379 21.15 8.84 -13.49
C ASN A 379 21.52 8.95 -12.01
N LYS A 380 22.30 7.97 -11.55
CA LYS A 380 22.80 7.90 -10.15
C LYS A 380 23.72 9.08 -9.87
N LYS A 381 23.61 9.67 -8.69
CA LYS A 381 24.57 10.68 -8.20
C LYS A 381 25.92 10.01 -7.88
N GLN A 382 25.93 8.82 -7.29
CA GLN A 382 27.13 8.01 -6.98
C GLN A 382 27.27 6.90 -8.02
N LYS A 383 27.88 7.23 -9.17
CA LYS A 383 28.09 6.27 -10.26
C LYS A 383 29.04 5.15 -9.86
N GLY A 384 28.74 3.93 -10.30
CA GLY A 384 29.51 2.75 -10.01
C GLY A 384 29.40 2.24 -8.57
N LYS A 385 28.54 2.87 -7.73
CA LYS A 385 28.36 2.50 -6.32
C LYS A 385 26.91 2.12 -6.03
N THR A 386 26.72 1.20 -5.10
CA THR A 386 25.42 0.76 -4.60
C THR A 386 25.40 0.79 -3.09
N LEU A 387 24.35 1.35 -2.52
CA LEU A 387 24.11 1.38 -1.08
C LEU A 387 23.40 0.10 -0.63
N PHE A 388 23.90 -0.54 0.41
CA PHE A 388 23.24 -1.64 1.10
C PHE A 388 22.86 -1.22 2.51
N ILE A 389 21.57 -1.40 2.87
CA ILE A 389 21.06 -1.14 4.22
C ILE A 389 20.40 -2.40 4.75
N ASP A 390 20.76 -2.80 5.97
CA ASP A 390 20.11 -3.86 6.71
C ASP A 390 19.21 -3.27 7.81
N ALA A 391 17.95 -3.08 7.49
CA ALA A 391 16.94 -2.54 8.41
C ALA A 391 16.16 -3.63 9.18
N ARG A 392 16.59 -4.91 9.10
CA ARG A 392 15.84 -6.04 9.71
C ARG A 392 15.65 -5.94 11.21
N LYS A 393 16.46 -5.17 11.90
CA LYS A 393 16.36 -4.90 13.35
C LYS A 393 15.52 -3.66 13.69
N MET A 394 15.11 -2.87 12.70
CA MET A 394 14.36 -1.63 12.88
C MET A 394 12.87 -1.89 13.09
N GLY A 395 12.16 -0.84 13.50
CA GLY A 395 10.73 -0.86 13.74
C GLY A 395 10.35 -1.47 15.10
N HIS A 396 9.07 -1.36 15.43
CA HIS A 396 8.50 -1.83 16.68
C HIS A 396 7.29 -2.74 16.44
N MET A 397 6.98 -3.60 17.42
CA MET A 397 5.79 -4.45 17.34
C MET A 397 4.55 -3.64 17.72
N VAL A 398 3.59 -3.56 16.80
CA VAL A 398 2.28 -2.94 17.04
C VAL A 398 1.38 -3.91 17.81
N ASP A 399 1.47 -5.19 17.48
CA ASP A 399 0.80 -6.29 18.16
C ASP A 399 1.70 -7.55 18.14
N ARG A 400 1.16 -8.70 18.55
CA ARG A 400 1.93 -9.97 18.61
C ARG A 400 2.40 -10.49 17.24
N LYS A 401 1.83 -10.00 16.13
CA LYS A 401 2.05 -10.51 14.78
C LYS A 401 2.59 -9.45 13.83
N HIS A 402 2.36 -8.18 14.12
CA HIS A 402 2.62 -7.08 13.18
C HIS A 402 3.66 -6.12 13.73
N ARG A 403 4.60 -5.77 12.87
CA ARG A 403 5.63 -4.75 13.08
C ARG A 403 5.29 -3.52 12.22
N ASP A 404 5.71 -2.36 12.68
CA ASP A 404 5.61 -1.13 11.89
C ASP A 404 6.85 -0.26 12.08
N PHE A 405 7.09 0.66 11.16
CA PHE A 405 8.12 1.68 11.30
C PHE A 405 7.52 2.94 11.94
N ALA A 406 8.24 3.51 12.89
CA ALA A 406 8.00 4.85 13.37
C ALA A 406 8.53 5.89 12.38
N ASP A 407 8.10 7.14 12.51
CA ASP A 407 8.57 8.22 11.62
C ASP A 407 10.10 8.41 11.74
N GLU A 408 10.69 8.14 12.92
CA GLU A 408 12.14 8.17 13.15
C GLU A 408 12.88 7.07 12.36
N ASP A 409 12.28 5.88 12.23
CA ASP A 409 12.85 4.81 11.42
C ASP A 409 12.89 5.20 9.94
N ILE A 410 11.77 5.76 9.46
CA ILE A 410 11.63 6.23 8.07
C ILE A 410 12.65 7.35 7.80
N GLN A 411 12.74 8.32 8.69
CA GLN A 411 13.67 9.42 8.56
C GLN A 411 15.13 8.95 8.57
N LYS A 412 15.50 8.00 9.44
CA LYS A 412 16.84 7.41 9.47
C LYS A 412 17.20 6.73 8.14
N LEU A 413 16.28 5.99 7.53
CA LEU A 413 16.51 5.37 6.23
C LEU A 413 16.65 6.43 5.12
N ALA A 414 15.82 7.46 5.12
CA ALA A 414 15.88 8.56 4.16
C ALA A 414 17.18 9.36 4.27
N ASP A 415 17.60 9.70 5.49
CA ASP A 415 18.85 10.45 5.76
C ASP A 415 20.08 9.64 5.36
N THR A 416 20.10 8.33 5.64
CA THR A 416 21.16 7.42 5.21
C THR A 416 21.29 7.41 3.69
N PHE A 417 20.16 7.33 2.99
CA PHE A 417 20.14 7.34 1.53
C PHE A 417 20.58 8.70 0.95
N GLU A 418 20.15 9.80 1.57
CA GLU A 418 20.56 11.16 1.17
C GLU A 418 22.06 11.38 1.40
N ALA A 419 22.61 10.96 2.55
CA ALA A 419 24.03 11.02 2.84
C ALA A 419 24.84 10.23 1.80
N PHE A 420 24.37 9.03 1.40
CA PHE A 420 24.98 8.27 0.30
C PHE A 420 24.96 9.07 -1.01
N GLN A 421 23.82 9.60 -1.41
CA GLN A 421 23.70 10.37 -2.65
C GLN A 421 24.60 11.61 -2.66
N ASN A 422 24.82 12.22 -1.51
CA ASN A 422 25.70 13.38 -1.35
C ASN A 422 27.19 13.00 -1.17
N GLY A 423 27.51 11.72 -1.06
CA GLY A 423 28.89 11.23 -0.89
C GLY A 423 29.46 11.47 0.52
N THR A 424 28.61 11.69 1.51
CA THR A 424 28.98 11.97 2.90
C THR A 424 28.68 10.82 3.85
N LEU A 425 28.12 9.70 3.34
CA LEU A 425 27.79 8.55 4.15
C LEU A 425 29.05 7.84 4.62
N GLU A 426 29.13 7.60 5.93
CA GLU A 426 30.07 6.68 6.55
C GLU A 426 29.44 5.31 6.71
N ASP A 427 30.20 4.24 6.41
CA ASP A 427 29.77 2.87 6.59
C ASP A 427 29.53 2.56 8.07
N VAL A 428 28.41 1.91 8.39
CA VAL A 428 28.06 1.49 9.75
C VAL A 428 27.91 -0.03 9.77
N LYS A 429 28.82 -0.72 10.48
CA LYS A 429 28.81 -2.18 10.62
C LYS A 429 27.44 -2.67 11.12
N GLY A 430 26.90 -3.68 10.44
CA GLY A 430 25.60 -4.27 10.76
C GLY A 430 24.39 -3.44 10.31
N PHE A 431 24.58 -2.23 9.75
CA PHE A 431 23.49 -1.38 9.31
C PHE A 431 23.60 -0.95 7.85
N CYS A 432 24.65 -0.24 7.45
CA CYS A 432 24.77 0.25 6.07
C CYS A 432 26.21 0.20 5.55
N ARG A 433 26.33 0.00 4.23
CA ARG A 433 27.61 0.03 3.52
C ARG A 433 27.44 0.41 2.06
N VAL A 434 28.41 1.17 1.57
CA VAL A 434 28.54 1.50 0.14
C VAL A 434 29.56 0.54 -0.50
N SER A 435 29.13 -0.14 -1.57
CA SER A 435 30.00 -1.07 -2.31
C SER A 435 30.10 -0.66 -3.78
N ASP A 436 31.27 -0.86 -4.37
CA ASP A 436 31.50 -0.66 -5.80
C ASP A 436 31.17 -1.90 -6.63
N LEU A 437 31.18 -1.75 -7.95
CA LEU A 437 30.87 -2.83 -8.88
C LEU A 437 31.82 -4.03 -8.70
N GLN A 438 33.12 -3.81 -8.40
CA GLN A 438 34.11 -4.89 -8.25
C GLN A 438 33.83 -5.73 -7.00
N GLU A 439 33.39 -5.10 -5.93
CA GLU A 439 32.97 -5.82 -4.72
C GLU A 439 31.71 -6.64 -4.97
N ILE A 440 30.72 -6.07 -5.68
CA ILE A 440 29.48 -6.77 -6.03
C ILE A 440 29.76 -7.95 -6.97
N GLU A 441 30.70 -7.81 -7.91
CA GLU A 441 31.13 -8.89 -8.79
C GLU A 441 31.80 -10.05 -8.00
N LYS A 442 32.64 -9.75 -7.00
CA LYS A 442 33.22 -10.76 -6.10
C LYS A 442 32.16 -11.52 -5.28
N GLN A 443 30.97 -10.97 -5.15
CA GLN A 443 29.81 -11.59 -4.50
C GLN A 443 28.85 -12.24 -5.51
N ASP A 444 29.32 -12.58 -6.73
CA ASP A 444 28.50 -13.19 -7.79
C ASP A 444 27.23 -12.38 -8.13
N PHE A 445 27.34 -11.06 -8.07
CA PHE A 445 26.23 -10.12 -8.28
C PHE A 445 25.01 -10.38 -7.37
N ILE A 446 25.21 -11.01 -6.21
CA ILE A 446 24.19 -11.19 -5.19
C ILE A 446 24.05 -9.89 -4.40
N LEU A 447 22.81 -9.39 -4.24
CA LEU A 447 22.52 -8.09 -3.64
C LEU A 447 21.99 -8.17 -2.20
N THR A 448 22.18 -9.28 -1.50
CA THR A 448 21.71 -9.46 -0.11
C THR A 448 22.51 -8.56 0.83
N PRO A 449 21.89 -7.52 1.48
CA PRO A 449 22.60 -6.53 2.28
C PRO A 449 23.49 -7.11 3.37
N GLY A 450 23.06 -8.18 4.04
CA GLY A 450 23.86 -8.85 5.08
C GLY A 450 25.23 -9.38 4.63
N ARG A 451 25.48 -9.53 3.31
CA ARG A 451 26.81 -9.88 2.78
C ARG A 451 27.79 -8.70 2.77
N TYR A 452 27.26 -7.47 2.81
CA TYR A 452 28.04 -6.25 2.66
C TYR A 452 28.23 -5.51 3.97
N VAL A 453 27.15 -5.35 4.77
CA VAL A 453 27.18 -4.51 5.98
C VAL A 453 28.01 -5.08 7.14
N GLY A 454 28.42 -6.35 7.06
CA GLY A 454 29.17 -7.01 8.14
C GLY A 454 28.30 -7.36 9.35
N ILE A 455 28.95 -7.73 10.42
CA ILE A 455 28.29 -8.05 11.71
C ILE A 455 28.52 -6.87 12.64
N GLU A 456 27.45 -6.43 13.31
CA GLU A 456 27.50 -5.43 14.38
C GLU A 456 28.47 -5.92 15.47
N GLU A 457 29.41 -5.09 15.88
CA GLU A 457 30.25 -5.40 17.03
C GLU A 457 29.34 -5.36 18.27
N VAL A 458 29.04 -6.53 18.80
CA VAL A 458 28.42 -6.65 20.12
C VAL A 458 29.51 -6.27 21.11
N GLU A 459 29.26 -5.24 21.91
CA GLU A 459 30.16 -4.97 23.06
C GLU A 459 30.26 -6.27 23.85
N ASP A 460 31.51 -6.75 24.03
CA ASP A 460 31.78 -7.90 24.87
C ASP A 460 31.29 -7.54 26.28
N ASP A 461 30.26 -8.24 26.75
CA ASP A 461 29.72 -8.04 28.11
C ASP A 461 30.73 -8.38 29.21
N GLY A 462 31.94 -8.82 28.81
CA GLY A 462 33.04 -9.15 29.70
C GLY A 462 32.80 -10.42 30.52
N GLU A 463 31.68 -11.11 30.33
CA GLU A 463 31.36 -12.38 30.97
C GLU A 463 32.12 -13.51 30.23
N PRO A 464 33.03 -14.26 30.88
CA PRO A 464 33.69 -15.36 30.24
C PRO A 464 32.69 -16.37 29.70
N PHE A 465 32.97 -16.91 28.51
CA PHE A 465 32.09 -17.87 27.82
C PHE A 465 31.65 -19.04 28.72
N GLU A 466 32.56 -19.60 29.51
CA GLU A 466 32.28 -20.72 30.41
C GLU A 466 31.34 -20.35 31.55
N GLU A 467 31.45 -19.13 32.10
CA GLU A 467 30.54 -18.60 33.13
C GLU A 467 29.18 -18.35 32.57
N LYS A 468 29.12 -17.72 31.41
CA LYS A 468 27.84 -17.47 30.69
C LYS A 468 27.14 -18.76 30.31
N MET A 469 27.84 -19.75 29.80
CA MET A 469 27.28 -21.07 29.48
C MET A 469 26.80 -21.79 30.73
N SER A 470 27.55 -21.75 31.82
CA SER A 470 27.15 -22.35 33.08
C SER A 470 25.87 -21.74 33.65
N ARG A 471 25.78 -20.40 33.62
CA ARG A 471 24.57 -19.67 34.04
C ARG A 471 23.37 -20.00 33.14
N LEU A 472 23.53 -19.91 31.81
CA LEU A 472 22.44 -20.17 30.87
C LEU A 472 21.96 -21.63 30.90
N THR A 473 22.87 -22.60 31.09
CA THR A 473 22.47 -24.02 31.22
C THR A 473 21.77 -24.28 32.53
N SER A 474 22.16 -23.59 33.61
CA SER A 474 21.42 -23.65 34.88
C SER A 474 20.02 -23.07 34.75
N GLU A 475 19.89 -21.88 34.18
CA GLU A 475 18.57 -21.23 33.92
C GLU A 475 17.68 -22.13 33.05
N LEU A 476 18.25 -22.74 32.01
CA LEU A 476 17.52 -23.67 31.13
C LEU A 476 17.04 -24.91 31.87
N SER A 477 17.89 -25.46 32.77
CA SER A 477 17.52 -26.59 33.61
C SER A 477 16.33 -26.24 34.52
N ASP A 478 16.36 -25.07 35.14
CA ASP A 478 15.26 -24.59 35.99
C ASP A 478 13.97 -24.39 35.20
N MET A 479 14.09 -23.88 33.95
CA MET A 479 12.93 -23.75 33.04
C MET A 479 12.34 -25.10 32.64
N PHE A 480 13.16 -26.14 32.45
CA PHE A 480 12.68 -27.50 32.18
C PHE A 480 11.94 -28.08 33.39
N VAL A 481 12.45 -27.89 34.59
CA VAL A 481 11.75 -28.30 35.81
C VAL A 481 10.39 -27.64 35.90
N LYS A 482 10.35 -26.32 35.74
CA LYS A 482 9.10 -25.54 35.75
C LYS A 482 8.12 -25.95 34.64
N SER A 483 8.63 -26.30 33.48
CA SER A 483 7.80 -26.80 32.37
C SER A 483 7.14 -28.13 32.72
N HIS A 484 7.87 -29.04 33.36
CA HIS A 484 7.31 -30.33 33.82
C HIS A 484 6.26 -30.14 34.91
N GLU A 485 6.51 -29.26 35.89
CA GLU A 485 5.53 -28.93 36.91
C GLU A 485 4.24 -28.37 36.32
N LEU A 486 4.34 -27.47 35.34
CA LEU A 486 3.17 -26.92 34.66
C LEU A 486 2.44 -27.97 33.81
N GLU A 487 3.17 -28.87 33.16
CA GLU A 487 2.58 -30.00 32.42
C GLU A 487 1.77 -30.89 33.34
N GLU A 488 2.31 -31.24 34.51
CA GLU A 488 1.59 -32.05 35.54
C GLU A 488 0.35 -31.33 36.08
N GLU A 489 0.45 -30.02 36.31
CA GLU A 489 -0.69 -29.21 36.75
C GLU A 489 -1.79 -29.16 35.67
N ILE A 490 -1.43 -29.01 34.39
CA ILE A 490 -2.38 -29.05 33.28
C ILE A 490 -3.06 -30.40 33.19
N ARG A 491 -2.30 -31.52 33.25
CA ARG A 491 -2.85 -32.87 33.26
C ARG A 491 -3.84 -33.07 34.40
N LYS A 492 -3.48 -32.66 35.62
CA LYS A 492 -4.32 -32.74 36.80
C LYS A 492 -5.61 -31.92 36.65
N LYS A 493 -5.53 -30.71 36.14
CA LYS A 493 -6.70 -29.83 35.93
C LYS A 493 -7.63 -30.37 34.83
N LEU A 494 -7.08 -30.87 33.73
CA LEU A 494 -7.85 -31.48 32.66
C LEU A 494 -8.50 -32.79 33.11
N GLY A 495 -7.78 -33.65 33.85
CA GLY A 495 -8.35 -34.87 34.44
C GLY A 495 -9.53 -34.59 35.41
N ALA A 496 -9.47 -33.50 36.17
CA ALA A 496 -10.54 -33.08 37.05
C ALA A 496 -11.85 -32.70 36.35
N ILE A 497 -11.78 -32.34 35.07
CA ILE A 497 -12.93 -32.01 34.22
C ILE A 497 -13.23 -33.08 33.17
N GLY A 498 -12.57 -34.26 33.28
CA GLY A 498 -12.86 -35.46 32.46
C GLY A 498 -12.12 -35.55 31.14
N TYR A 499 -11.03 -34.78 30.95
CA TYR A 499 -10.16 -34.87 29.77
C TYR A 499 -8.78 -35.40 30.16
N GLU A 500 -8.32 -36.45 29.48
CA GLU A 500 -6.97 -37.00 29.62
C GLU A 500 -6.10 -36.58 28.43
N ILE A 501 -4.82 -36.13 28.68
CA ILE A 501 -3.80 -35.83 27.68
C ILE A 501 -2.50 -36.55 28.00
#